data_5466eb96a9e9c03cf64a023fae5c8331
#
_entry.id   5466eb96a9e9c03cf64a023fae5c8331
#
_cell.length_a   1.000
_cell.length_b   1.000
_cell.length_c   1.000
_cell.angle_alpha   90.00
_cell.angle_beta   90.00
_cell.angle_gamma   90.00
#
_symmetry.space_group_name_H-M   'P 1'
#
loop_
_entity.id
_entity.type
_entity.pdbx_description
1 polymer ?
#
loop_
_entity_poly.entity_id
_entity_poly.type
_entity_poly.pdbx_seq_one_letter_code
_entity_poly.pdbx_strand_id
1 'polypeptide(L)'
;MTLTQQLLNRLPPRFDDFEYDQVIVGKITENQSANPDIAIESCKSLVEGLSKSILKHTDKSYRDSQRPTEELAPLFKKAVNALADRGANIEEQFTKAVGNFIHQLGSIRNERGDISHGKSAPKLISSTPHFATLVVQATDGLTSFLLHELFALDLSDFDPLEYDDSSAFNGYLDELCPMVGGLSYSRALFDQDVVAYEEQLKDFMADREQEEEMRKNAYMEYLADITPDPSPVEEAPDPEE
;
A
#
# COMPACT_ATOMS: atom_id res chain seq x y z
N MET A 1 14.61 -13.23 15.15
CA MET A 1 13.42 -12.59 14.49
C MET A 1 12.26 -13.56 14.50
N THR A 2 11.49 -13.57 15.60
CA THR A 2 10.39 -14.53 15.78
C THR A 2 9.03 -13.95 15.42
N LEU A 3 8.78 -12.70 15.78
CA LEU A 3 7.49 -12.04 15.55
C LEU A 3 7.25 -11.77 14.07
N THR A 4 8.21 -11.13 13.42
CA THR A 4 8.16 -10.87 11.97
C THR A 4 8.03 -12.15 11.17
N GLN A 5 8.81 -13.20 11.51
CA GLN A 5 8.73 -14.50 10.83
C GLN A 5 7.35 -15.14 10.95
N GLN A 6 6.70 -15.02 12.13
CA GLN A 6 5.35 -15.57 12.32
C GLN A 6 4.31 -14.88 11.45
N LEU A 7 4.44 -13.56 11.23
CA LEU A 7 3.56 -12.81 10.34
C LEU A 7 3.82 -13.16 8.88
N LEU A 8 5.08 -13.19 8.47
CA LEU A 8 5.47 -13.56 7.10
C LEU A 8 5.09 -15.01 6.74
N ASN A 9 4.99 -15.91 7.70
CA ASN A 9 4.50 -17.27 7.47
C ASN A 9 2.98 -17.37 7.31
N ARG A 10 2.24 -16.28 7.53
CA ARG A 10 0.77 -16.21 7.49
C ARG A 10 0.30 -15.02 6.65
N LEU A 11 1.03 -14.70 5.59
CA LEU A 11 0.69 -13.58 4.72
C LEU A 11 -0.73 -13.73 4.17
N PRO A 12 -1.56 -12.68 4.25
CA PRO A 12 -2.77 -12.62 3.46
C PRO A 12 -2.42 -12.64 1.97
N PRO A 13 -3.27 -13.22 1.10
CA PRO A 13 -2.97 -13.37 -0.34
C PRO A 13 -2.59 -12.06 -1.05
N ARG A 14 -3.11 -10.95 -0.58
CA ARG A 14 -2.81 -9.60 -1.09
C ARG A 14 -1.35 -9.17 -0.92
N PHE A 15 -0.62 -9.78 0.02
CA PHE A 15 0.72 -9.40 0.44
C PHE A 15 1.75 -10.48 0.13
N ASP A 16 1.58 -11.23 -0.95
CA ASP A 16 2.49 -12.30 -1.37
C ASP A 16 3.89 -11.79 -1.72
N ASP A 17 4.02 -10.53 -2.15
CA ASP A 17 5.29 -9.87 -2.43
C ASP A 17 6.22 -9.77 -1.20
N PHE A 18 5.68 -9.86 0.02
CA PHE A 18 6.48 -9.94 1.25
C PHE A 18 7.14 -11.32 1.50
N GLU A 19 6.87 -12.34 0.68
CA GLU A 19 7.56 -13.63 0.82
C GLU A 19 9.08 -13.51 0.74
N TYR A 20 9.59 -12.58 -0.07
CA TYR A 20 11.02 -12.34 -0.17
C TYR A 20 11.66 -11.92 1.15
N ASP A 21 10.95 -11.23 2.02
CA ASP A 21 11.44 -10.81 3.33
C ASP A 21 11.76 -11.98 4.26
N GLN A 22 11.14 -13.16 4.04
CA GLN A 22 11.49 -14.39 4.76
C GLN A 22 12.97 -14.78 4.54
N VAL A 23 13.49 -14.58 3.33
CA VAL A 23 14.90 -14.83 3.01
C VAL A 23 15.81 -13.91 3.81
N ILE A 24 15.44 -12.65 3.96
CA ILE A 24 16.20 -11.66 4.73
C ILE A 24 16.16 -11.99 6.23
N VAL A 25 14.98 -12.35 6.76
CA VAL A 25 14.81 -12.80 8.16
C VAL A 25 15.66 -14.04 8.46
N GLY A 26 15.73 -15.00 7.50
CA GLY A 26 16.62 -16.16 7.59
C GLY A 26 18.09 -15.75 7.73
N LYS A 27 18.57 -14.86 6.87
CA LYS A 27 19.95 -14.32 6.91
C LYS A 27 20.27 -13.62 8.25
N ILE A 28 19.34 -12.84 8.79
CA ILE A 28 19.50 -12.20 10.10
C ILE A 28 19.70 -13.26 11.19
N THR A 29 18.85 -14.26 11.21
CA THR A 29 18.86 -15.30 12.24
C THR A 29 20.14 -16.15 12.19
N GLU A 30 20.58 -16.52 11.01
CA GLU A 30 21.80 -17.32 10.79
C GLU A 30 23.07 -16.58 11.22
N ASN A 31 23.12 -15.26 11.00
CA ASN A 31 24.30 -14.46 11.19
C ASN A 31 24.36 -13.74 12.56
N GLN A 32 23.29 -13.72 13.33
CA GLN A 32 23.19 -12.96 14.57
C GLN A 32 24.35 -13.19 15.55
N SER A 33 24.81 -14.43 15.67
CA SER A 33 25.91 -14.79 16.61
C SER A 33 27.27 -14.90 15.92
N ALA A 34 27.32 -15.47 14.72
CA ALA A 34 28.57 -15.75 14.02
C ALA A 34 29.13 -14.53 13.27
N ASN A 35 28.24 -13.75 12.66
CA ASN A 35 28.59 -12.59 11.83
C ASN A 35 27.72 -11.39 12.19
N PRO A 36 27.92 -10.75 13.38
CA PRO A 36 27.06 -9.68 13.90
C PRO A 36 26.81 -8.52 12.93
N ASP A 37 27.83 -8.08 12.20
CA ASP A 37 27.71 -6.98 11.26
C ASP A 37 26.86 -7.32 10.04
N ILE A 38 26.91 -8.58 9.58
CA ILE A 38 26.03 -9.09 8.49
C ILE A 38 24.57 -9.10 8.98
N ALA A 39 24.31 -9.55 10.21
CA ALA A 39 22.97 -9.52 10.78
C ALA A 39 22.41 -8.09 10.87
N ILE A 40 23.20 -7.13 11.32
CA ILE A 40 22.80 -5.72 11.41
C ILE A 40 22.55 -5.12 10.00
N GLU A 41 23.41 -5.42 9.04
CA GLU A 41 23.20 -5.01 7.64
C GLU A 41 21.93 -5.59 7.05
N SER A 42 21.64 -6.85 7.35
CA SER A 42 20.39 -7.50 6.93
C SER A 42 19.16 -6.90 7.61
N CYS A 43 19.25 -6.47 8.88
CA CYS A 43 18.20 -5.70 9.54
C CYS A 43 17.89 -4.38 8.80
N LYS A 44 18.92 -3.65 8.39
CA LYS A 44 18.75 -2.45 7.56
C LYS A 44 18.03 -2.76 6.26
N SER A 45 18.44 -3.82 5.57
CA SER A 45 17.84 -4.24 4.29
C SER A 45 16.38 -4.66 4.46
N LEU A 46 16.03 -5.34 5.56
CA LEU A 46 14.65 -5.70 5.88
C LEU A 46 13.77 -4.46 6.09
N VAL A 47 14.23 -3.49 6.88
CA VAL A 47 13.47 -2.25 7.12
C VAL A 47 13.30 -1.47 5.82
N GLU A 48 14.31 -1.43 4.96
CA GLU A 48 14.25 -0.76 3.66
C GLU A 48 13.24 -1.45 2.73
N GLY A 49 13.32 -2.78 2.60
CA GLY A 49 12.39 -3.58 1.80
C GLY A 49 10.95 -3.41 2.25
N LEU A 50 10.69 -3.63 3.55
CA LEU A 50 9.37 -3.43 4.14
C LEU A 50 8.82 -2.01 3.93
N SER A 51 9.65 -0.98 4.07
CA SER A 51 9.19 0.41 3.85
C SER A 51 8.76 0.63 2.40
N LYS A 52 9.47 0.06 1.43
CA LYS A 52 9.12 0.12 0.01
C LYS A 52 7.82 -0.65 -0.29
N SER A 53 7.70 -1.86 0.24
CA SER A 53 6.48 -2.67 0.07
C SER A 53 5.26 -2.01 0.72
N ILE A 54 5.39 -1.43 1.91
CA ILE A 54 4.33 -0.65 2.54
C ILE A 54 3.88 0.51 1.63
N LEU A 55 4.83 1.29 1.11
CA LEU A 55 4.50 2.40 0.21
C LEU A 55 3.82 1.92 -1.07
N LYS A 56 4.25 0.80 -1.64
CA LYS A 56 3.61 0.18 -2.80
C LYS A 56 2.13 -0.15 -2.54
N HIS A 57 1.78 -0.57 -1.33
CA HIS A 57 0.42 -0.92 -0.93
C HIS A 57 -0.42 0.24 -0.36
N THR A 58 0.19 1.40 -0.07
CA THR A 58 -0.49 2.50 0.63
C THR A 58 -0.44 3.84 -0.10
N ASP A 59 0.48 4.03 -1.05
CA ASP A 59 0.67 5.26 -1.82
C ASP A 59 0.62 4.98 -3.33
N LYS A 60 -0.51 5.27 -3.98
CA LYS A 60 -0.70 5.08 -5.43
C LYS A 60 0.31 5.83 -6.29
N SER A 61 0.91 6.90 -5.77
CA SER A 61 1.93 7.69 -6.46
C SER A 61 3.35 7.13 -6.32
N TYR A 62 3.55 6.15 -5.43
CA TYR A 62 4.86 5.59 -5.18
C TYR A 62 5.37 4.76 -6.36
N ARG A 63 6.60 5.05 -6.80
CA ARG A 63 7.32 4.30 -7.85
C ARG A 63 8.75 4.06 -7.38
N ASP A 64 9.11 2.81 -7.12
CA ASP A 64 10.46 2.45 -6.61
C ASP A 64 11.55 2.79 -7.65
N SER A 65 11.27 2.61 -8.94
CA SER A 65 12.22 2.86 -10.04
C SER A 65 12.63 4.33 -10.23
N GLN A 66 11.87 5.28 -9.68
CA GLN A 66 12.08 6.71 -9.87
C GLN A 66 13.05 7.34 -8.86
N ARG A 67 13.47 6.61 -7.83
CA ARG A 67 14.30 7.15 -6.74
C ARG A 67 15.50 6.25 -6.46
N PRO A 68 16.63 6.48 -7.15
CA PRO A 68 17.88 5.83 -6.76
C PRO A 68 18.27 6.26 -5.34
N THR A 69 18.45 5.30 -4.44
CA THR A 69 19.05 5.44 -3.11
C THR A 69 18.49 6.57 -2.22
N GLU A 70 17.21 6.51 -1.90
CA GLU A 70 16.68 7.29 -0.78
C GLU A 70 17.33 6.79 0.54
N GLU A 71 17.74 7.72 1.42
CA GLU A 71 18.25 7.35 2.74
C GLU A 71 17.16 6.60 3.54
N LEU A 72 17.60 5.63 4.36
CA LEU A 72 16.69 4.74 5.09
C LEU A 72 15.67 5.50 5.97
N ALA A 73 16.14 6.52 6.71
CA ALA A 73 15.27 7.23 7.66
C ALA A 73 14.16 8.05 6.98
N PRO A 74 14.40 8.82 5.90
CA PRO A 74 13.32 9.43 5.11
C PRO A 74 12.36 8.42 4.50
N LEU A 75 12.84 7.32 3.93
CA LEU A 75 12.02 6.26 3.34
C LEU A 75 11.09 5.63 4.39
N PHE A 76 11.65 5.25 5.54
CA PHE A 76 10.89 4.72 6.66
C PHE A 76 9.80 5.69 7.13
N LYS A 77 10.14 6.98 7.30
CA LYS A 77 9.18 8.00 7.71
C LYS A 77 8.01 8.12 6.72
N LYS A 78 8.28 8.05 5.41
CA LYS A 78 7.23 8.06 4.39
C LYS A 78 6.31 6.85 4.52
N ALA A 79 6.87 5.66 4.71
CA ALA A 79 6.08 4.44 4.88
C ALA A 79 5.16 4.52 6.12
N VAL A 80 5.70 5.01 7.25
CA VAL A 80 4.92 5.19 8.48
C VAL A 80 3.81 6.23 8.30
N ASN A 81 4.11 7.36 7.65
CA ASN A 81 3.10 8.38 7.37
C ASN A 81 2.00 7.83 6.44
N ALA A 82 2.36 7.08 5.40
CA ALA A 82 1.39 6.49 4.49
C ALA A 82 0.46 5.47 5.20
N LEU A 83 0.97 4.70 6.17
CA LEU A 83 0.14 3.87 7.05
C LEU A 83 -0.82 4.72 7.90
N ALA A 84 -0.30 5.77 8.55
CA ALA A 84 -1.10 6.65 9.41
C ALA A 84 -2.19 7.40 8.61
N ASP A 85 -1.89 7.89 7.42
CA ASP A 85 -2.83 8.56 6.51
C ASP A 85 -3.98 7.64 6.09
N ARG A 86 -3.78 6.32 6.16
CA ARG A 86 -4.79 5.29 5.91
C ARG A 86 -5.49 4.76 7.17
N GLY A 87 -5.23 5.39 8.31
CA GLY A 87 -5.92 5.10 9.56
C GLY A 87 -5.21 4.12 10.49
N ALA A 88 -3.93 3.75 10.21
CA ALA A 88 -3.14 3.00 11.16
C ALA A 88 -2.91 3.82 12.46
N ASN A 89 -2.98 3.15 13.60
CA ASN A 89 -2.85 3.81 14.89
C ASN A 89 -1.37 3.98 15.28
N ILE A 90 -0.70 4.93 14.65
CA ILE A 90 0.73 5.20 14.88
C ILE A 90 0.91 6.60 15.47
N GLU A 91 1.43 6.66 16.70
CA GLU A 91 1.70 7.93 17.39
C GLU A 91 2.88 8.68 16.76
N GLU A 92 2.72 9.97 16.50
CA GLU A 92 3.75 10.82 15.90
C GLU A 92 5.05 10.85 16.73
N GLN A 93 4.94 10.88 18.05
CA GLN A 93 6.11 10.90 18.93
C GLN A 93 6.89 9.58 18.87
N PHE A 94 6.18 8.45 18.74
CA PHE A 94 6.79 7.14 18.52
C PHE A 94 7.56 7.13 17.20
N THR A 95 6.96 7.63 16.11
CA THR A 95 7.61 7.74 14.79
C THR A 95 8.93 8.53 14.86
N LYS A 96 8.96 9.63 15.61
CA LYS A 96 10.19 10.43 15.82
C LYS A 96 11.26 9.65 16.58
N ALA A 97 10.89 8.94 17.63
CA ALA A 97 11.85 8.15 18.44
C ALA A 97 12.42 6.99 17.63
N VAL A 98 11.59 6.26 16.89
CA VAL A 98 12.00 5.16 16.02
C VAL A 98 12.84 5.67 14.85
N GLY A 99 12.53 6.85 14.29
CA GLY A 99 13.32 7.49 13.24
C GLY A 99 14.79 7.66 13.62
N ASN A 100 15.09 7.99 14.88
CA ASN A 100 16.47 8.06 15.37
C ASN A 100 17.13 6.68 15.39
N PHE A 101 16.43 5.62 15.82
CA PHE A 101 16.95 4.26 15.76
C PHE A 101 17.26 3.84 14.32
N ILE A 102 16.36 4.10 13.39
CA ILE A 102 16.51 3.79 11.95
C ILE A 102 17.71 4.55 11.34
N HIS A 103 17.88 5.82 11.69
CA HIS A 103 19.05 6.60 11.27
C HIS A 103 20.36 5.97 11.77
N GLN A 104 20.41 5.58 13.05
CA GLN A 104 21.60 4.92 13.62
C GLN A 104 21.85 3.55 12.98
N LEU A 105 20.81 2.78 12.67
CA LEU A 105 20.95 1.52 11.94
C LEU A 105 21.62 1.71 10.58
N GLY A 106 21.22 2.76 9.84
CA GLY A 106 21.88 3.15 8.59
C GLY A 106 23.34 3.53 8.76
N SER A 107 23.67 4.32 9.80
CA SER A 107 25.04 4.76 10.11
C SER A 107 25.95 3.59 10.48
N ILE A 108 25.49 2.69 11.36
CA ILE A 108 26.26 1.49 11.78
C ILE A 108 26.58 0.61 10.57
N ARG A 109 25.61 0.40 9.68
CA ARG A 109 25.83 -0.34 8.44
C ARG A 109 26.89 0.31 7.57
N ASN A 110 26.86 1.64 7.40
CA ASN A 110 27.85 2.34 6.59
C ASN A 110 29.28 2.27 7.19
N GLU A 111 29.38 2.26 8.51
CA GLU A 111 30.67 2.17 9.21
C GLU A 111 31.21 0.74 9.27
N ARG A 112 30.35 -0.27 9.43
CA ARG A 112 30.73 -1.64 9.81
C ARG A 112 30.28 -2.72 8.83
N GLY A 113 29.40 -2.43 7.86
CA GLY A 113 28.89 -3.39 6.89
C GLY A 113 29.97 -4.00 6.00
N ASP A 114 29.90 -5.28 5.77
CA ASP A 114 30.89 -6.07 5.01
C ASP A 114 30.47 -6.33 3.57
N ILE A 115 29.15 -6.33 3.29
CA ILE A 115 28.62 -6.81 2.01
C ILE A 115 28.65 -5.69 0.95
N SER A 116 28.32 -4.45 1.34
CA SER A 116 28.10 -3.37 0.36
C SER A 116 29.37 -2.66 -0.08
N HIS A 117 30.41 -2.66 0.77
CA HIS A 117 31.70 -2.03 0.49
C HIS A 117 32.81 -2.91 1.07
N GLY A 118 33.48 -3.67 0.22
CA GLY A 118 34.62 -4.48 0.65
C GLY A 118 35.62 -3.65 1.46
N LYS A 119 35.84 -4.03 2.72
CA LYS A 119 36.79 -3.36 3.61
C LYS A 119 38.12 -4.12 3.66
N SER A 120 39.21 -3.39 3.90
CA SER A 120 40.52 -4.02 4.06
C SER A 120 40.54 -4.90 5.32
N ALA A 121 41.13 -6.08 5.20
CA ALA A 121 41.37 -6.96 6.35
C ALA A 121 42.73 -6.64 7.02
N PRO A 122 42.85 -6.73 8.37
CA PRO A 122 41.75 -7.02 9.32
C PRO A 122 40.84 -5.84 9.55
N LYS A 123 39.55 -6.10 9.82
CA LYS A 123 38.54 -5.10 10.11
C LYS A 123 38.85 -4.39 11.44
N LEU A 124 38.84 -3.06 11.42
CA LEU A 124 39.23 -2.24 12.60
C LEU A 124 38.14 -2.20 13.68
N ILE A 125 36.86 -2.21 13.27
CA ILE A 125 35.69 -2.14 14.16
C ILE A 125 34.71 -3.20 13.74
N SER A 126 34.26 -4.03 14.68
CA SER A 126 33.21 -5.03 14.52
C SER A 126 32.19 -4.94 15.64
N SER A 127 30.96 -5.31 15.34
CA SER A 127 29.88 -5.35 16.34
C SER A 127 30.00 -6.62 17.19
N THR A 128 29.59 -6.52 18.46
CA THR A 128 29.51 -7.69 19.33
C THR A 128 28.23 -8.46 19.09
N PRO A 129 28.19 -9.80 19.36
CA PRO A 129 26.96 -10.59 19.27
C PRO A 129 25.83 -10.05 20.14
N HIS A 130 26.15 -9.49 21.32
CA HIS A 130 25.14 -8.89 22.20
C HIS A 130 24.53 -7.62 21.59
N PHE A 131 25.34 -6.79 20.93
CA PHE A 131 24.84 -5.61 20.26
C PHE A 131 23.99 -5.99 19.03
N ALA A 132 24.41 -6.98 18.24
CA ALA A 132 23.58 -7.50 17.16
C ALA A 132 22.24 -8.07 17.65
N THR A 133 22.26 -8.76 18.80
CA THR A 133 21.03 -9.26 19.43
C THR A 133 20.07 -8.12 19.78
N LEU A 134 20.56 -7.03 20.37
CA LEU A 134 19.74 -5.84 20.66
C LEU A 134 19.11 -5.27 19.38
N VAL A 135 19.93 -5.07 18.34
CA VAL A 135 19.47 -4.52 17.06
C VAL A 135 18.43 -5.43 16.40
N VAL A 136 18.68 -6.74 16.38
CA VAL A 136 17.74 -7.73 15.81
C VAL A 136 16.41 -7.75 16.55
N GLN A 137 16.42 -7.70 17.90
CA GLN A 137 15.19 -7.69 18.69
C GLN A 137 14.39 -6.39 18.49
N ALA A 138 15.06 -5.24 18.46
CA ALA A 138 14.41 -3.96 18.19
C ALA A 138 13.81 -3.92 16.77
N THR A 139 14.55 -4.45 15.79
CA THR A 139 14.05 -4.56 14.41
C THR A 139 12.86 -5.52 14.33
N ASP A 140 12.90 -6.67 15.01
CA ASP A 140 11.80 -7.64 15.04
C ASP A 140 10.50 -7.04 15.61
N GLY A 141 10.61 -6.32 16.72
CA GLY A 141 9.47 -5.61 17.31
C GLY A 141 8.90 -4.55 16.38
N LEU A 142 9.77 -3.75 15.75
CA LEU A 142 9.36 -2.70 14.83
C LEU A 142 8.70 -3.26 13.56
N THR A 143 9.35 -4.19 12.89
CA THR A 143 8.84 -4.74 11.62
C THR A 143 7.55 -5.53 11.82
N SER A 144 7.44 -6.27 12.92
CA SER A 144 6.19 -6.95 13.26
C SER A 144 5.04 -5.97 13.54
N PHE A 145 5.31 -4.85 14.23
CA PHE A 145 4.31 -3.81 14.45
C PHE A 145 3.82 -3.22 13.13
N LEU A 146 4.73 -2.82 12.23
CA LEU A 146 4.35 -2.24 10.94
C LEU A 146 3.54 -3.22 10.07
N LEU A 147 3.92 -4.51 10.06
CA LEU A 147 3.15 -5.53 9.35
C LEU A 147 1.76 -5.73 9.94
N HIS A 148 1.61 -5.70 11.27
CA HIS A 148 0.30 -5.75 11.92
C HIS A 148 -0.57 -4.58 11.52
N GLU A 149 -0.04 -3.35 11.55
CA GLU A 149 -0.77 -2.16 11.14
C GLU A 149 -1.19 -2.26 9.66
N LEU A 150 -0.27 -2.64 8.77
CA LEU A 150 -0.58 -2.80 7.35
C LEU A 150 -1.68 -3.85 7.10
N PHE A 151 -1.59 -5.02 7.75
CA PHE A 151 -2.55 -6.11 7.54
C PHE A 151 -3.93 -5.83 8.14
N ALA A 152 -4.03 -4.87 9.07
CA ALA A 152 -5.28 -4.42 9.65
C ALA A 152 -6.00 -3.35 8.82
N LEU A 153 -5.32 -2.72 7.85
CA LEU A 153 -5.92 -1.68 7.01
C LEU A 153 -6.95 -2.26 6.04
N ASP A 154 -8.04 -1.53 5.86
CA ASP A 154 -8.90 -1.71 4.69
C ASP A 154 -8.23 -1.05 3.48
N LEU A 155 -7.77 -1.86 2.55
CA LEU A 155 -7.12 -1.42 1.32
C LEU A 155 -7.96 -1.78 0.08
N SER A 156 -9.27 -1.97 0.24
CA SER A 156 -10.18 -2.32 -0.86
C SER A 156 -10.18 -1.28 -1.99
N ASP A 157 -9.93 0.00 -1.64
CA ASP A 157 -9.75 1.09 -2.59
C ASP A 157 -8.37 1.10 -3.30
N PHE A 158 -7.48 0.21 -2.87
CA PHE A 158 -6.10 0.14 -3.35
C PHE A 158 -5.79 -1.09 -4.20
N ASP A 159 -6.83 -1.83 -4.59
CA ASP A 159 -6.62 -2.94 -5.52
C ASP A 159 -6.00 -2.41 -6.81
N PRO A 160 -4.95 -3.05 -7.31
CA PRO A 160 -4.37 -2.65 -8.58
C PRO A 160 -5.47 -2.68 -9.63
N LEU A 161 -5.58 -1.59 -10.38
CA LEU A 161 -6.55 -1.51 -11.46
C LEU A 161 -6.19 -2.55 -12.52
N GLU A 162 -7.07 -3.52 -12.73
CA GLU A 162 -6.93 -4.47 -13.81
C GLU A 162 -7.59 -3.90 -15.08
N TYR A 163 -6.86 -3.94 -16.20
CA TYR A 163 -7.37 -3.41 -17.46
C TYR A 163 -8.71 -4.02 -17.87
N ASP A 164 -8.84 -5.34 -17.67
CA ASP A 164 -10.03 -6.09 -18.09
C ASP A 164 -11.28 -5.79 -17.24
N ASP A 165 -11.11 -5.28 -16.02
CA ASP A 165 -12.22 -4.87 -15.14
C ASP A 165 -12.94 -3.61 -15.64
N SER A 166 -12.29 -2.82 -16.50
CA SER A 166 -12.79 -1.55 -17.02
C SER A 166 -13.25 -1.63 -18.47
N SER A 167 -13.78 -2.76 -18.92
CA SER A 167 -14.13 -3.03 -20.33
C SER A 167 -15.05 -1.99 -20.98
N ALA A 168 -16.03 -1.45 -20.24
CA ALA A 168 -16.92 -0.40 -20.74
C ALA A 168 -16.20 0.93 -20.97
N PHE A 169 -15.29 1.29 -20.09
CA PHE A 169 -14.45 2.47 -20.23
C PHE A 169 -13.41 2.30 -21.35
N ASN A 170 -12.81 1.11 -21.45
CA ASN A 170 -11.90 0.79 -22.54
C ASN A 170 -12.56 0.96 -23.91
N GLY A 171 -13.80 0.46 -24.05
CA GLY A 171 -14.58 0.64 -25.27
C GLY A 171 -14.87 2.11 -25.56
N TYR A 172 -15.26 2.88 -24.56
CA TYR A 172 -15.48 4.33 -24.69
C TYR A 172 -14.22 5.07 -25.17
N LEU A 173 -13.05 4.79 -24.57
CA LEU A 173 -11.77 5.41 -25.00
C LEU A 173 -11.40 5.04 -26.44
N ASP A 174 -11.59 3.79 -26.83
CA ASP A 174 -11.26 3.29 -28.15
C ASP A 174 -12.20 3.84 -29.25
N GLU A 175 -13.46 4.19 -28.89
CA GLU A 175 -14.38 4.91 -29.77
C GLU A 175 -13.98 6.37 -29.97
N LEU A 176 -13.54 7.05 -28.89
CA LEU A 176 -13.07 8.44 -28.96
C LEU A 176 -11.76 8.60 -29.74
N CYS A 177 -10.85 7.65 -29.56
CA CYS A 177 -9.53 7.68 -30.15
C CYS A 177 -9.28 6.39 -30.95
N PRO A 178 -9.70 6.32 -32.20
CA PRO A 178 -9.52 5.13 -33.03
C PRO A 178 -8.04 4.80 -33.26
N MET A 179 -7.75 3.52 -33.25
CA MET A 179 -6.42 2.90 -33.27
C MET A 179 -5.45 3.46 -34.31
N VAL A 180 -4.21 3.66 -33.88
CA VAL A 180 -3.07 3.87 -34.78
C VAL A 180 -2.07 2.72 -34.53
N GLY A 181 -1.82 1.93 -35.58
CA GLY A 181 -0.74 0.92 -35.52
C GLY A 181 -1.07 -0.42 -34.82
N GLY A 182 -2.35 -0.75 -34.63
CA GLY A 182 -2.75 -2.07 -34.12
C GLY A 182 -2.85 -2.20 -32.59
N LEU A 183 -2.57 -1.16 -31.84
CA LEU A 183 -2.77 -1.08 -30.40
C LEU A 183 -3.95 -0.16 -30.09
N SER A 184 -4.88 -0.58 -29.24
CA SER A 184 -5.98 0.27 -28.81
C SER A 184 -5.48 1.43 -27.94
N TYR A 185 -6.15 2.58 -28.02
CA TYR A 185 -5.78 3.75 -27.23
C TYR A 185 -5.91 3.48 -25.74
N SER A 186 -6.98 2.84 -25.33
CA SER A 186 -7.23 2.45 -23.92
C SER A 186 -6.08 1.60 -23.36
N ARG A 187 -5.61 0.61 -24.12
CA ARG A 187 -4.49 -0.25 -23.72
C ARG A 187 -3.17 0.50 -23.69
N ALA A 188 -2.91 1.36 -24.67
CA ALA A 188 -1.71 2.18 -24.70
C ALA A 188 -1.67 3.15 -23.51
N LEU A 189 -2.79 3.77 -23.16
CA LEU A 189 -2.90 4.67 -22.00
C LEU A 189 -2.67 3.91 -20.70
N PHE A 190 -3.31 2.75 -20.53
CA PHE A 190 -3.15 1.90 -19.35
C PHE A 190 -1.69 1.48 -19.13
N ASP A 191 -1.01 1.01 -20.20
CA ASP A 191 0.35 0.48 -20.10
C ASP A 191 1.42 1.59 -19.95
N GLN A 192 1.17 2.80 -20.46
CA GLN A 192 2.15 3.89 -20.49
C GLN A 192 1.91 4.94 -19.39
N ASP A 193 0.65 5.20 -19.05
CA ASP A 193 0.27 6.21 -18.05
C ASP A 193 -1.00 5.78 -17.30
N VAL A 194 -0.83 4.81 -16.39
CA VAL A 194 -1.93 4.29 -15.57
C VAL A 194 -2.58 5.38 -14.71
N VAL A 195 -1.85 6.43 -14.33
CA VAL A 195 -2.39 7.53 -13.52
C VAL A 195 -3.40 8.33 -14.33
N ALA A 196 -3.04 8.70 -15.56
CA ALA A 196 -3.96 9.39 -16.47
C ALA A 196 -5.17 8.49 -16.85
N TYR A 197 -4.94 7.18 -16.98
CA TYR A 197 -6.03 6.22 -17.19
C TYR A 197 -7.00 6.19 -15.98
N GLU A 198 -6.49 6.13 -14.74
CA GLU A 198 -7.30 6.15 -13.52
C GLU A 198 -8.11 7.45 -13.36
N GLU A 199 -7.52 8.60 -13.67
CA GLU A 199 -8.21 9.89 -13.61
C GLU A 199 -9.39 9.92 -14.59
N GLN A 200 -9.17 9.54 -15.85
CA GLN A 200 -10.21 9.49 -16.86
C GLN A 200 -11.29 8.43 -16.55
N LEU A 201 -10.91 7.29 -15.93
CA LEU A 201 -11.88 6.29 -15.48
C LEU A 201 -12.79 6.85 -14.39
N LYS A 202 -12.27 7.62 -13.44
CA LYS A 202 -13.07 8.24 -12.37
C LYS A 202 -14.07 9.23 -12.95
N ASP A 203 -13.65 10.05 -13.90
CA ASP A 203 -14.54 11.00 -14.58
C ASP A 203 -15.65 10.28 -15.34
N PHE A 204 -15.31 9.22 -16.09
CA PHE A 204 -16.27 8.39 -16.79
C PHE A 204 -17.30 7.73 -15.85
N MET A 205 -16.86 7.22 -14.70
CA MET A 205 -17.75 6.60 -13.71
C MET A 205 -18.69 7.62 -13.08
N ALA A 206 -18.19 8.82 -12.75
CA ALA A 206 -18.99 9.91 -12.20
C ALA A 206 -20.07 10.39 -13.19
N ASP A 207 -19.73 10.54 -14.47
CA ASP A 207 -20.69 10.92 -15.51
C ASP A 207 -21.80 9.86 -15.67
N ARG A 208 -21.46 8.58 -15.64
CA ARG A 208 -22.43 7.49 -15.71
C ARG A 208 -23.34 7.43 -14.50
N GLU A 209 -22.83 7.66 -13.31
CA GLU A 209 -23.62 7.71 -12.08
C GLU A 209 -24.65 8.85 -12.15
N GLN A 210 -24.26 10.02 -12.63
CA GLN A 210 -25.15 11.15 -12.84
C GLN A 210 -26.23 10.84 -13.90
N GLU A 211 -25.86 10.19 -15.01
CA GLU A 211 -26.85 9.77 -16.02
C GLU A 211 -27.86 8.76 -15.48
N GLU A 212 -27.41 7.80 -14.66
CA GLU A 212 -28.31 6.82 -14.03
C GLU A 212 -29.25 7.48 -13.02
N GLU A 213 -28.76 8.42 -12.25
CA GLU A 213 -29.59 9.18 -11.31
C GLU A 213 -30.65 10.03 -12.03
N MET A 214 -30.24 10.73 -13.10
CA MET A 214 -31.19 11.46 -13.95
C MET A 214 -32.26 10.55 -14.56
N ARG A 215 -31.88 9.37 -15.04
CA ARG A 215 -32.86 8.39 -15.57
C ARG A 215 -33.82 7.88 -14.51
N LYS A 216 -33.32 7.61 -13.29
CA LYS A 216 -34.16 7.21 -12.15
C LYS A 216 -35.16 8.30 -11.79
N ASN A 217 -34.70 9.54 -11.70
CA ASN A 217 -35.54 10.67 -11.37
C ASN A 217 -36.62 10.91 -12.43
N ALA A 218 -36.26 10.88 -13.71
CA ALA A 218 -37.20 11.00 -14.81
C ALA A 218 -38.23 9.86 -14.81
N TYR A 219 -37.81 8.62 -14.48
CA TYR A 219 -38.74 7.49 -14.37
C TYR A 219 -39.68 7.62 -13.18
N MET A 220 -39.21 8.12 -12.03
CA MET A 220 -40.05 8.37 -10.85
C MET A 220 -41.08 9.48 -11.12
N GLU A 221 -40.65 10.55 -11.82
CA GLU A 221 -41.58 11.61 -12.25
C GLU A 221 -42.64 11.10 -13.20
N TYR A 222 -42.26 10.30 -14.17
CA TYR A 222 -43.22 9.63 -15.06
C TYR A 222 -44.25 8.73 -14.31
N LEU A 223 -43.80 7.96 -13.31
CA LEU A 223 -44.66 7.13 -12.48
C LEU A 223 -45.61 7.99 -11.61
N ALA A 224 -45.21 9.13 -11.13
CA ALA A 224 -46.04 10.05 -10.36
C ALA A 224 -47.15 10.62 -11.23
N ASP A 225 -46.88 10.91 -12.51
CA ASP A 225 -47.86 11.44 -13.45
C ASP A 225 -48.93 10.43 -13.85
N ILE A 226 -48.60 9.13 -13.88
CA ILE A 226 -49.52 8.06 -14.28
C ILE A 226 -50.28 7.38 -13.12
N THR A 227 -49.85 7.61 -11.86
CA THR A 227 -50.58 7.12 -10.67
C THR A 227 -51.67 8.12 -10.32
N PRO A 228 -52.96 7.78 -10.46
CA PRO A 228 -54.05 8.67 -10.06
C PRO A 228 -53.98 8.91 -8.56
N ASP A 229 -54.08 10.20 -8.19
CA ASP A 229 -54.22 10.62 -6.80
C ASP A 229 -55.31 9.78 -6.11
N PRO A 230 -55.04 9.11 -4.99
CA PRO A 230 -56.10 8.42 -4.26
C PRO A 230 -57.13 9.46 -3.84
N SER A 231 -58.28 9.48 -4.56
CA SER A 231 -59.40 10.32 -4.19
C SER A 231 -59.66 10.19 -2.70
N PRO A 232 -59.91 11.32 -1.98
CA PRO A 232 -60.24 11.24 -0.56
C PRO A 232 -61.46 10.31 -0.41
N VAL A 233 -61.31 9.27 0.39
CA VAL A 233 -62.43 8.38 0.81
C VAL A 233 -63.42 9.33 1.51
N GLU A 234 -64.59 9.62 0.87
CA GLU A 234 -65.71 10.26 1.57
C GLU A 234 -66.06 9.37 2.77
N GLU A 235 -65.81 9.86 3.96
CA GLU A 235 -66.31 9.28 5.20
C GLU A 235 -67.84 9.20 5.07
N ALA A 236 -68.36 7.98 5.02
CA ALA A 236 -69.80 7.72 5.08
C ALA A 236 -70.33 8.33 6.41
N PRO A 237 -71.48 9.06 6.38
CA PRO A 237 -72.08 9.58 7.59
C PRO A 237 -72.46 8.44 8.55
N ASP A 238 -72.10 8.64 9.81
CA ASP A 238 -72.46 7.77 10.93
C ASP A 238 -73.96 7.58 10.96
N PRO A 239 -74.50 6.34 11.04
CA PRO A 239 -75.93 6.16 11.23
C PRO A 239 -76.27 6.48 12.69
N GLU A 240 -76.92 7.63 12.90
CA GLU A 240 -77.56 7.94 14.16
C GLU A 240 -78.68 6.94 14.47
N GLU A 241 -78.69 6.47 15.78
CA GLU A 241 -79.73 5.87 16.61
C GLU A 241 -80.21 4.43 16.30
#